data_2bf0bfe77e4a4d95368f9c4df6ac313a
#
_entry.id   2bf0bfe77e4a4d95368f9c4df6ac313a
#
_cell.length_a   1.000
_cell.length_b   1.000
_cell.length_c   1.000
_cell.angle_alpha   90.00
_cell.angle_beta   90.00
_cell.angle_gamma   90.00
#
_symmetry.space_group_name_H-M   'P 1'
#
loop_
_entity.id
_entity.type
_entity.pdbx_description
1 polymer ?
#
loop_
_entity_poly.entity_id
_entity_poly.type
_entity_poly.pdbx_seq_one_letter_code
_entity_poly.pdbx_strand_id
1 'polypeptide(L)'
;MCGIVGIVSQNPVNESIYAALTLLQHRGQDAAGIVTIDDENRFRLRKANGLVSDVFRQEHMLRLQGNAGLGHVRYPTAGSSSVSEAQPFYVNSPYGLSLVHNGNLTNSDELKDKLFKEARRHINTNSDSELLLNILANHLDRVNKYHLDPQDIFNAIRATHKDIRGAYACLAMIIGHGMVAFRDPFGIRPLVLGKREENGFVEYMFASESVALDVAGFELVRDVAPGEAIYVTFDGQLYAEQCAESAVLNPCIFEYVYFARPDSTIDGVSVYAARVHMGEHLGKKIAKEWADEADNIDVVIPVPETSTDIALQIAKILGKPYRQGFVKNRYVGRTFIMPGQAQRISSVRRKLNTIKAEFKDKNVLLVDDSIVRGTTSEQIVSMARAAGAKKIYFASAAPEIRYPNVYGIDMPTKQELIAYGRNVDEIAKLIGVDKLVFQDLEALTESVRQENPVIQGFDCSVFTGEYITGDITPEYLDSIASQRNDSAKKKREKDASNLEIHNEG
;
A
#
# COMPACT_ATOMS: atom_id res chain seq x y z
N MET A 1 -0.04 4.11 0.05
CA MET A 1 0.49 2.76 0.45
C MET A 1 1.93 2.71 0.06
N CYS A 2 2.79 2.17 0.92
CA CYS A 2 4.22 2.07 0.66
C CYS A 2 4.60 0.63 0.28
N GLY A 3 5.81 0.44 -0.26
CA GLY A 3 6.43 -0.85 -0.46
C GLY A 3 7.73 -0.94 0.35
N ILE A 4 7.92 -2.03 1.07
CA ILE A 4 9.12 -2.30 1.87
C ILE A 4 9.79 -3.59 1.44
N VAL A 5 11.11 -3.61 1.57
CA VAL A 5 11.98 -4.77 1.29
C VAL A 5 13.08 -4.83 2.33
N GLY A 6 13.45 -6.04 2.77
CA GLY A 6 14.62 -6.27 3.60
C GLY A 6 15.28 -7.59 3.21
N ILE A 7 16.62 -7.62 3.11
CA ILE A 7 17.37 -8.81 2.72
C ILE A 7 18.56 -9.00 3.66
N VAL A 8 18.78 -10.24 4.07
CA VAL A 8 20.00 -10.73 4.73
C VAL A 8 20.59 -11.85 3.87
N SER A 9 21.82 -11.68 3.44
CA SER A 9 22.50 -12.53 2.45
C SER A 9 24.00 -12.65 2.76
N GLN A 10 24.70 -13.52 2.06
CA GLN A 10 26.17 -13.53 2.02
C GLN A 10 26.75 -12.65 0.89
N ASN A 11 25.91 -12.28 -0.06
CA ASN A 11 26.30 -11.46 -1.20
C ASN A 11 25.75 -10.03 -1.05
N PRO A 12 26.30 -9.03 -1.77
CA PRO A 12 25.76 -7.68 -1.77
C PRO A 12 24.28 -7.65 -2.21
N VAL A 13 23.42 -6.98 -1.39
CA VAL A 13 21.95 -7.00 -1.56
C VAL A 13 21.39 -5.81 -2.33
N ASN A 14 22.21 -4.81 -2.62
CA ASN A 14 21.77 -3.54 -3.22
C ASN A 14 21.03 -3.73 -4.55
N GLU A 15 21.52 -4.57 -5.47
CA GLU A 15 20.89 -4.83 -6.76
C GLU A 15 19.55 -5.56 -6.61
N SER A 16 19.48 -6.55 -5.72
CA SER A 16 18.24 -7.28 -5.42
C SER A 16 17.20 -6.36 -4.80
N ILE A 17 17.60 -5.46 -3.88
CA ILE A 17 16.69 -4.47 -3.30
C ILE A 17 16.22 -3.48 -4.37
N TYR A 18 17.11 -2.98 -5.24
CA TYR A 18 16.74 -2.10 -6.34
C TYR A 18 15.71 -2.75 -7.29
N ALA A 19 15.94 -4.00 -7.68
CA ALA A 19 15.03 -4.76 -8.56
C ALA A 19 13.65 -4.95 -7.89
N ALA A 20 13.64 -5.35 -6.61
CA ALA A 20 12.42 -5.53 -5.83
C ALA A 20 11.63 -4.21 -5.66
N LEU A 21 12.31 -3.10 -5.34
CA LEU A 21 11.67 -1.79 -5.24
C LEU A 21 11.12 -1.29 -6.59
N THR A 22 11.82 -1.57 -7.68
CA THR A 22 11.34 -1.26 -9.04
C THR A 22 10.03 -2.00 -9.33
N LEU A 23 9.93 -3.26 -8.92
CA LEU A 23 8.72 -4.07 -9.06
C LEU A 23 7.59 -3.59 -8.14
N LEU A 24 7.93 -3.10 -6.93
CA LEU A 24 6.99 -2.51 -5.98
C LEU A 24 6.66 -1.03 -6.26
N GLN A 25 7.14 -0.45 -7.36
CA GLN A 25 6.95 0.97 -7.68
C GLN A 25 5.47 1.39 -7.78
N HIS A 26 4.56 0.44 -8.06
CA HIS A 26 3.12 0.69 -8.07
C HIS A 26 2.58 1.07 -6.69
N ARG A 27 3.25 0.66 -5.60
CA ARG A 27 2.88 0.98 -4.21
C ARG A 27 3.31 2.39 -3.80
N GLY A 28 4.40 2.92 -4.38
CA GLY A 28 4.90 4.25 -4.04
C GLY A 28 5.71 4.88 -5.16
N GLN A 29 5.47 6.16 -5.49
CA GLN A 29 6.13 6.87 -6.58
C GLN A 29 6.61 8.27 -6.17
N ASP A 30 6.54 8.61 -4.88
CA ASP A 30 6.88 9.94 -4.37
C ASP A 30 8.36 10.02 -3.97
N ALA A 31 8.86 9.00 -3.29
CA ALA A 31 10.24 8.89 -2.87
C ALA A 31 10.69 7.43 -2.83
N ALA A 32 11.99 7.21 -2.93
CA ALA A 32 12.62 5.90 -2.75
C ALA A 32 13.86 6.02 -1.86
N GLY A 33 14.18 4.94 -1.13
CA GLY A 33 15.37 4.88 -0.30
C GLY A 33 15.88 3.47 -0.11
N ILE A 34 17.19 3.33 -0.03
CA ILE A 34 17.90 2.07 0.30
C ILE A 34 18.93 2.38 1.37
N VAL A 35 19.01 1.52 2.38
CA VAL A 35 20.10 1.47 3.34
C VAL A 35 20.72 0.06 3.36
N THR A 36 22.05 -0.01 3.40
CA THR A 36 22.80 -1.27 3.55
C THR A 36 23.77 -1.15 4.72
N ILE A 37 24.25 -2.28 5.22
CA ILE A 37 25.34 -2.35 6.22
C ILE A 37 26.58 -2.87 5.50
N ASP A 38 27.66 -2.06 5.53
CA ASP A 38 28.95 -2.44 4.94
C ASP A 38 29.79 -3.34 5.87
N ASP A 39 30.94 -3.83 5.38
CA ASP A 39 31.85 -4.72 6.10
C ASP A 39 32.45 -4.07 7.36
N GLU A 40 32.39 -2.75 7.49
CA GLU A 40 32.83 -2.01 8.68
C GLU A 40 31.69 -1.79 9.69
N ASN A 41 30.54 -2.46 9.52
CA ASN A 41 29.32 -2.26 10.31
C ASN A 41 28.79 -0.81 10.28
N ARG A 42 28.86 -0.15 9.13
CA ARG A 42 28.33 1.20 8.94
C ARG A 42 27.13 1.17 8.01
N PHE A 43 26.10 1.96 8.33
CA PHE A 43 25.00 2.21 7.42
C PHE A 43 25.45 3.06 6.23
N ARG A 44 25.11 2.60 5.02
CA ARG A 44 25.20 3.35 3.77
C ARG A 44 23.77 3.63 3.31
N LEU A 45 23.37 4.90 3.32
CA LEU A 45 22.01 5.34 3.06
C LEU A 45 21.95 6.24 1.83
N ARG A 46 21.00 5.96 0.93
CA ARG A 46 20.57 6.88 -0.13
C ARG A 46 19.06 6.92 -0.17
N LYS A 47 18.48 8.13 -0.08
CA LYS A 47 17.04 8.38 -0.25
C LYS A 47 16.80 9.73 -0.91
N ALA A 48 15.77 9.82 -1.74
CA ALA A 48 15.37 11.06 -2.39
C ALA A 48 13.93 10.95 -2.92
N ASN A 49 13.36 12.09 -3.30
CA ASN A 49 12.10 12.11 -4.03
C ASN A 49 12.30 11.65 -5.47
N GLY A 50 11.33 10.91 -6.01
CA GLY A 50 11.33 10.37 -7.36
C GLY A 50 11.10 8.88 -7.41
N LEU A 51 11.10 8.34 -8.63
CA LEU A 51 11.02 6.90 -8.87
C LEU A 51 12.35 6.23 -8.50
N VAL A 52 12.34 4.92 -8.31
CA VAL A 52 13.55 4.12 -8.02
C VAL A 52 14.66 4.40 -9.05
N SER A 53 14.31 4.45 -10.34
CA SER A 53 15.25 4.75 -11.43
C SER A 53 15.81 6.18 -11.38
N ASP A 54 15.08 7.14 -10.81
CA ASP A 54 15.51 8.54 -10.71
C ASP A 54 16.45 8.74 -9.52
N VAL A 55 16.17 8.05 -8.41
CA VAL A 55 16.89 8.17 -7.14
C VAL A 55 18.22 7.42 -7.16
N PHE A 56 18.26 6.23 -7.76
CA PHE A 56 19.43 5.36 -7.74
C PHE A 56 20.11 5.33 -9.12
N ARG A 57 21.27 5.99 -9.19
CA ARG A 57 22.18 5.95 -10.33
C ARG A 57 23.32 4.95 -10.05
N GLN A 58 24.07 4.59 -11.06
CA GLN A 58 25.19 3.65 -10.92
C GLN A 58 26.18 4.03 -9.79
N GLU A 59 26.51 5.30 -9.67
CA GLU A 59 27.40 5.80 -8.60
C GLU A 59 26.86 5.57 -7.19
N HIS A 60 25.52 5.64 -7.00
CA HIS A 60 24.88 5.37 -5.73
C HIS A 60 24.90 3.85 -5.44
N MET A 61 24.60 3.04 -6.44
CA MET A 61 24.60 1.58 -6.30
C MET A 61 26.00 1.02 -5.93
N LEU A 62 27.06 1.61 -6.46
CA LEU A 62 28.45 1.24 -6.10
C LEU A 62 28.79 1.57 -4.64
N ARG A 63 28.11 2.54 -4.02
CA ARG A 63 28.33 2.93 -2.63
C ARG A 63 27.42 2.20 -1.63
N LEU A 64 26.33 1.62 -2.10
CA LEU A 64 25.36 0.86 -1.30
C LEU A 64 25.74 -0.64 -1.23
N GLN A 65 27.04 -0.94 -1.13
CA GLN A 65 27.50 -2.30 -0.94
C GLN A 65 27.22 -2.76 0.49
N GLY A 66 26.87 -4.01 0.65
CA GLY A 66 26.61 -4.64 1.94
C GLY A 66 25.73 -5.88 1.80
N ASN A 67 25.83 -6.78 2.77
CA ASN A 67 25.19 -8.10 2.74
C ASN A 67 23.83 -8.12 3.46
N ALA A 68 23.45 -7.01 4.08
CA ALA A 68 22.11 -6.78 4.60
C ALA A 68 21.65 -5.37 4.25
N GLY A 69 20.36 -5.22 3.97
CA GLY A 69 19.83 -3.93 3.61
C GLY A 69 18.30 -3.84 3.68
N LEU A 70 17.79 -2.60 3.77
CA LEU A 70 16.38 -2.26 3.70
C LEU A 70 16.11 -1.35 2.50
N GLY A 71 14.95 -1.51 1.89
CA GLY A 71 14.48 -0.66 0.82
C GLY A 71 13.04 -0.19 1.04
N HIS A 72 12.73 1.00 0.54
CA HIS A 72 11.41 1.61 0.65
C HIS A 72 11.02 2.38 -0.60
N VAL A 73 9.76 2.26 -1.02
CA VAL A 73 9.09 3.16 -1.97
C VAL A 73 7.89 3.81 -1.29
N ARG A 74 7.86 5.15 -1.31
CA ARG A 74 6.90 5.96 -0.56
C ARG A 74 5.71 6.38 -1.40
N TYR A 75 4.52 6.24 -0.80
CA TYR A 75 3.32 6.94 -1.20
C TYR A 75 2.90 7.86 -0.04
N PRO A 76 2.75 9.17 -0.23
CA PRO A 76 2.47 10.08 0.86
C PRO A 76 1.07 9.84 1.40
N THR A 77 0.97 9.38 2.65
CA THR A 77 -0.29 9.14 3.35
C THR A 77 -0.56 10.19 4.42
N ALA A 78 0.49 10.65 5.08
CA ALA A 78 0.51 11.74 6.04
C ALA A 78 1.78 12.55 5.82
N GLY A 79 1.84 13.79 6.33
CA GLY A 79 3.02 14.62 6.23
C GLY A 79 3.14 15.42 4.93
N SER A 80 4.36 15.85 4.62
CA SER A 80 4.72 16.62 3.41
C SER A 80 5.38 15.73 2.36
N SER A 81 5.57 16.27 1.13
CA SER A 81 6.41 15.63 0.12
C SER A 81 7.91 15.94 0.32
N SER A 82 8.32 16.30 1.55
CA SER A 82 9.72 16.58 1.87
C SER A 82 10.57 15.30 1.81
N VAL A 83 11.82 15.44 1.35
CA VAL A 83 12.83 14.37 1.38
C VAL A 83 13.08 13.90 2.81
N SER A 84 12.88 14.78 3.81
CA SER A 84 13.02 14.43 5.24
C SER A 84 12.11 13.27 5.66
N GLU A 85 10.95 13.14 5.04
CA GLU A 85 10.00 12.07 5.33
C GLU A 85 10.21 10.83 4.47
N ALA A 86 11.18 10.83 3.55
CA ALA A 86 11.56 9.62 2.83
C ALA A 86 12.22 8.62 3.78
N GLN A 87 11.91 7.34 3.58
CA GLN A 87 12.49 6.24 4.34
C GLN A 87 13.61 5.56 3.53
N PRO A 88 14.55 4.86 4.21
CA PRO A 88 14.65 4.48 5.61
C PRO A 88 14.94 5.65 6.57
N PHE A 89 14.47 5.52 7.83
CA PHE A 89 14.90 6.36 8.93
C PHE A 89 16.05 5.70 9.71
N TYR A 90 16.87 6.51 10.38
CA TYR A 90 18.03 6.07 11.15
C TYR A 90 18.12 6.80 12.49
N VAL A 91 18.52 6.05 13.53
CA VAL A 91 18.97 6.60 14.81
C VAL A 91 20.26 5.90 15.24
N ASN A 92 21.17 6.67 15.85
CA ASN A 92 22.50 6.16 16.26
C ASN A 92 22.49 5.43 17.61
N SER A 93 21.49 5.65 18.46
CA SER A 93 21.40 5.07 19.81
C SER A 93 20.05 4.41 20.05
N PRO A 94 20.03 3.23 20.75
CA PRO A 94 21.16 2.34 21.01
C PRO A 94 21.56 1.54 19.75
N TYR A 95 22.76 0.99 19.71
CA TYR A 95 23.30 0.05 18.70
C TYR A 95 23.39 0.57 17.25
N GLY A 96 22.76 1.69 16.88
CA GLY A 96 22.51 2.08 15.50
C GLY A 96 21.37 1.27 14.86
N LEU A 97 20.23 1.93 14.63
CA LEU A 97 19.04 1.32 14.05
C LEU A 97 18.61 2.02 12.78
N SER A 98 18.17 1.25 11.80
CA SER A 98 17.47 1.77 10.63
C SER A 98 16.15 1.04 10.44
N LEU A 99 15.08 1.76 10.03
CA LEU A 99 13.74 1.20 9.90
C LEU A 99 13.05 1.69 8.64
N VAL A 100 12.27 0.78 8.04
CA VAL A 100 11.25 1.07 7.02
C VAL A 100 9.89 0.57 7.49
N HIS A 101 8.85 1.33 7.13
CA HIS A 101 7.48 1.11 7.58
C HIS A 101 6.48 1.29 6.44
N ASN A 102 5.54 0.37 6.32
CA ASN A 102 4.35 0.49 5.50
C ASN A 102 3.12 0.46 6.40
N GLY A 103 2.40 1.56 6.49
CA GLY A 103 1.21 1.67 7.33
C GLY A 103 0.90 3.09 7.77
N ASN A 104 0.24 3.22 8.90
CA ASN A 104 -0.02 4.48 9.59
C ASN A 104 -0.37 4.21 11.06
N LEU A 105 0.25 4.96 11.97
CA LEU A 105 -0.09 4.95 13.39
C LEU A 105 -1.26 5.89 13.69
N THR A 106 -2.20 5.42 14.49
CA THR A 106 -3.41 6.19 14.85
C THR A 106 -3.24 7.04 16.12
N ASN A 107 -2.22 6.75 16.93
CA ASN A 107 -1.95 7.45 18.19
C ASN A 107 -0.63 8.26 18.19
N SER A 108 -0.19 8.74 17.04
CA SER A 108 1.12 9.41 16.86
C SER A 108 1.32 10.62 17.77
N ASP A 109 0.30 11.47 17.96
CA ASP A 109 0.42 12.67 18.78
C ASP A 109 0.64 12.33 20.27
N GLU A 110 -0.11 11.36 20.80
CA GLU A 110 0.04 10.84 22.16
C GLU A 110 1.46 10.28 22.39
N LEU A 111 1.91 9.49 21.42
CA LEU A 111 3.22 8.82 21.49
C LEU A 111 4.38 9.81 21.41
N LYS A 112 4.27 10.85 20.58
CA LYS A 112 5.29 11.90 20.46
C LYS A 112 5.50 12.62 21.79
N ASP A 113 4.42 12.99 22.45
CA ASP A 113 4.44 13.64 23.76
C ASP A 113 5.03 12.73 24.85
N LYS A 114 4.60 11.46 24.90
CA LYS A 114 5.09 10.44 25.84
C LYS A 114 6.60 10.24 25.66
N LEU A 115 7.05 10.03 24.43
CA LEU A 115 8.45 9.76 24.11
C LEU A 115 9.36 10.93 24.50
N PHE A 116 8.94 12.17 24.26
CA PHE A 116 9.71 13.35 24.67
C PHE A 116 9.80 13.48 26.19
N LYS A 117 8.69 13.30 26.91
CA LYS A 117 8.64 13.43 28.38
C LYS A 117 9.41 12.34 29.11
N GLU A 118 9.29 11.09 28.66
CA GLU A 118 9.86 9.92 29.34
C GLU A 118 11.30 9.61 28.91
N ALA A 119 11.57 9.66 27.59
CA ALA A 119 12.84 9.25 27.01
C ALA A 119 13.70 10.42 26.51
N ARG A 120 13.20 11.65 26.52
CA ARG A 120 13.89 12.85 26.02
C ARG A 120 14.34 12.71 24.56
N ARG A 121 13.59 11.92 23.76
CA ARG A 121 13.84 11.77 22.33
C ARG A 121 13.03 12.79 21.55
N HIS A 122 13.69 13.56 20.74
CA HIS A 122 13.07 14.54 19.84
C HIS A 122 12.76 13.88 18.50
N ILE A 123 11.58 14.18 17.95
CA ILE A 123 11.15 13.75 16.61
C ILE A 123 11.22 14.96 15.69
N ASN A 124 12.01 14.86 14.65
CA ASN A 124 12.32 15.99 13.77
C ASN A 124 11.33 16.17 12.62
N THR A 125 10.66 15.09 12.20
CA THR A 125 9.68 15.10 11.10
C THR A 125 8.24 14.91 11.59
N ASN A 126 7.28 14.97 10.67
CA ASN A 126 5.90 14.60 10.94
C ASN A 126 5.60 13.13 10.56
N SER A 127 6.63 12.35 10.25
CA SER A 127 6.49 10.95 9.91
C SER A 127 6.28 10.09 11.15
N ASP A 128 5.23 9.28 11.15
CA ASP A 128 4.98 8.25 12.15
C ASP A 128 6.07 7.16 12.16
N SER A 129 6.78 6.99 11.03
CA SER A 129 7.88 6.03 10.90
C SER A 129 9.12 6.45 11.71
N GLU A 130 9.44 7.75 11.79
CA GLU A 130 10.50 8.27 12.67
C GLU A 130 10.12 8.06 14.14
N LEU A 131 8.86 8.31 14.47
CA LEU A 131 8.31 8.08 15.81
C LEU A 131 8.42 6.60 16.20
N LEU A 132 7.97 5.69 15.32
CA LEU A 132 8.02 4.25 15.52
C LEU A 132 9.45 3.75 15.75
N LEU A 133 10.41 4.20 14.92
CA LEU A 133 11.83 3.90 15.10
C LEU A 133 12.35 4.32 16.47
N ASN A 134 11.97 5.52 16.92
CA ASN A 134 12.41 6.04 18.23
C ASN A 134 11.75 5.32 19.41
N ILE A 135 10.52 4.83 19.27
CA ILE A 135 9.85 3.98 20.28
C ILE A 135 10.58 2.64 20.39
N LEU A 136 10.86 1.97 19.26
CA LEU A 136 11.62 0.72 19.25
C LEU A 136 13.03 0.93 19.85
N ALA A 137 13.71 2.00 19.47
CA ALA A 137 15.01 2.36 20.03
C ALA A 137 14.96 2.57 21.55
N ASN A 138 13.90 3.20 22.06
CA ASN A 138 13.71 3.40 23.50
C ASN A 138 13.50 2.08 24.25
N HIS A 139 12.75 1.13 23.66
CA HIS A 139 12.57 -0.18 24.28
C HIS A 139 13.84 -1.03 24.26
N LEU A 140 14.62 -0.97 23.19
CA LEU A 140 15.94 -1.62 23.12
C LEU A 140 16.94 -1.01 24.11
N ASP A 141 16.93 0.32 24.30
CA ASP A 141 17.78 1.02 25.27
C ASP A 141 17.52 0.55 26.72
N ARG A 142 16.25 0.28 27.04
CA ARG A 142 15.84 -0.22 28.38
C ARG A 142 16.37 -1.62 28.68
N VAL A 143 16.74 -2.41 27.66
CA VAL A 143 17.38 -3.73 27.87
C VAL A 143 18.73 -3.59 28.56
N ASN A 144 19.45 -2.51 28.31
CA ASN A 144 20.72 -2.16 28.96
C ASN A 144 21.78 -3.27 28.90
N LYS A 145 21.91 -3.95 27.75
CA LYS A 145 22.91 -4.97 27.45
C LYS A 145 23.83 -4.47 26.32
N TYR A 146 25.07 -4.93 26.29
CA TYR A 146 25.98 -4.67 25.17
C TYR A 146 25.66 -5.53 23.95
N HIS A 147 25.34 -6.80 24.19
CA HIS A 147 24.87 -7.73 23.14
C HIS A 147 23.45 -8.15 23.45
N LEU A 148 22.58 -8.02 22.45
CA LEU A 148 21.18 -8.47 22.52
C LEU A 148 21.11 -9.95 22.12
N ASP A 149 20.36 -10.71 22.89
CA ASP A 149 19.89 -12.01 22.46
C ASP A 149 18.52 -11.91 21.76
N PRO A 150 18.05 -12.96 21.05
CA PRO A 150 16.77 -12.90 20.37
C PRO A 150 15.60 -12.53 21.27
N GLN A 151 15.62 -12.97 22.52
CA GLN A 151 14.55 -12.69 23.49
C GLN A 151 14.48 -11.20 23.87
N ASP A 152 15.63 -10.54 23.95
CA ASP A 152 15.69 -9.09 24.21
C ASP A 152 14.99 -8.30 23.09
N ILE A 153 15.22 -8.71 21.83
CA ILE A 153 14.60 -8.11 20.66
C ILE A 153 13.08 -8.34 20.67
N PHE A 154 12.63 -9.58 20.92
CA PHE A 154 11.20 -9.87 21.02
C PHE A 154 10.51 -9.15 22.19
N ASN A 155 11.19 -8.99 23.32
CA ASN A 155 10.67 -8.19 24.43
C ASN A 155 10.50 -6.71 24.06
N ALA A 156 11.45 -6.14 23.32
CA ALA A 156 11.34 -4.77 22.83
C ALA A 156 10.18 -4.62 21.81
N ILE A 157 9.97 -5.60 20.93
CA ILE A 157 8.83 -5.61 20.00
C ILE A 157 7.51 -5.76 20.75
N ARG A 158 7.41 -6.64 21.77
CA ARG A 158 6.21 -6.72 22.64
C ARG A 158 5.86 -5.39 23.29
N ALA A 159 6.87 -4.72 23.82
CA ALA A 159 6.68 -3.38 24.41
C ALA A 159 6.26 -2.35 23.36
N THR A 160 6.82 -2.43 22.14
CA THR A 160 6.43 -1.58 21.02
C THR A 160 4.96 -1.83 20.64
N HIS A 161 4.50 -3.09 20.50
CA HIS A 161 3.09 -3.41 20.20
C HIS A 161 2.12 -2.88 21.28
N LYS A 162 2.53 -2.80 22.53
CA LYS A 162 1.69 -2.23 23.61
C LYS A 162 1.53 -0.71 23.50
N ASP A 163 2.55 -0.04 23.02
CA ASP A 163 2.53 1.43 22.91
C ASP A 163 1.82 1.90 21.65
N ILE A 164 2.07 1.28 20.50
CA ILE A 164 1.60 1.75 19.18
C ILE A 164 0.23 1.18 18.82
N ARG A 165 -0.58 2.00 18.13
CA ARG A 165 -1.87 1.61 17.53
C ARG A 165 -1.90 1.97 16.06
N GLY A 166 -2.69 1.24 15.29
CA GLY A 166 -2.84 1.45 13.86
C GLY A 166 -2.47 0.21 13.05
N ALA A 167 -2.11 0.41 11.79
CA ALA A 167 -1.69 -0.65 10.90
C ALA A 167 -0.22 -0.46 10.51
N TYR A 168 0.59 -1.52 10.60
CA TYR A 168 2.00 -1.44 10.27
C TYR A 168 2.60 -2.79 9.88
N ALA A 169 3.42 -2.74 8.84
CA ALA A 169 4.43 -3.75 8.53
C ALA A 169 5.79 -3.07 8.56
N CYS A 170 6.72 -3.58 9.35
CA CYS A 170 7.98 -2.92 9.65
C CYS A 170 9.16 -3.85 9.45
N LEU A 171 10.25 -3.28 8.95
CA LEU A 171 11.56 -3.94 8.92
C LEU A 171 12.57 -3.01 9.58
N ALA A 172 13.34 -3.54 10.53
CA ALA A 172 14.40 -2.78 11.18
C ALA A 172 15.72 -3.56 11.18
N MET A 173 16.82 -2.88 10.92
CA MET A 173 18.18 -3.43 11.08
C MET A 173 18.83 -2.85 12.33
N ILE A 174 19.52 -3.71 13.07
CA ILE A 174 20.27 -3.39 14.29
C ILE A 174 21.72 -3.73 14.04
N ILE A 175 22.62 -2.73 14.04
CA ILE A 175 24.04 -2.93 13.76
C ILE A 175 24.64 -3.96 14.73
N GLY A 176 25.42 -4.89 14.21
CA GLY A 176 26.07 -5.96 14.97
C GLY A 176 25.16 -7.10 15.44
N HIS A 177 23.86 -7.07 15.09
CA HIS A 177 22.88 -8.08 15.55
C HIS A 177 22.14 -8.74 14.39
N GLY A 178 21.32 -7.99 13.62
CA GLY A 178 20.53 -8.58 12.56
C GLY A 178 19.40 -7.68 12.06
N MET A 179 18.41 -8.32 11.43
CA MET A 179 17.19 -7.70 10.92
C MET A 179 15.98 -8.26 11.65
N VAL A 180 15.05 -7.40 12.05
CA VAL A 180 13.75 -7.80 12.60
C VAL A 180 12.63 -7.31 11.69
N ALA A 181 11.70 -8.22 11.38
CA ALA A 181 10.45 -7.95 10.70
C ALA A 181 9.29 -8.12 11.69
N PHE A 182 8.33 -7.20 11.73
CA PHE A 182 7.15 -7.34 12.57
C PHE A 182 5.91 -6.72 11.92
N ARG A 183 4.76 -7.31 12.21
CA ARG A 183 3.47 -6.97 11.60
C ARG A 183 2.45 -6.59 12.67
N ASP A 184 1.53 -5.68 12.36
CA ASP A 184 0.47 -5.26 13.28
C ASP A 184 -0.39 -6.44 13.76
N PRO A 185 -1.04 -6.32 14.95
CA PRO A 185 -1.81 -7.41 15.57
C PRO A 185 -3.02 -7.89 14.77
N PHE A 186 -3.45 -7.11 13.77
CA PHE A 186 -4.57 -7.46 12.91
C PHE A 186 -4.12 -7.92 11.51
N GLY A 187 -2.81 -7.83 11.21
CA GLY A 187 -2.29 -8.16 9.90
C GLY A 187 -2.87 -7.29 8.77
N ILE A 188 -3.20 -6.02 9.07
CA ILE A 188 -3.82 -5.11 8.10
C ILE A 188 -2.88 -4.87 6.92
N ARG A 189 -1.58 -4.63 7.22
CA ARG A 189 -0.58 -4.45 6.16
C ARG A 189 0.12 -5.76 5.83
N PRO A 190 0.32 -6.04 4.52
CA PRO A 190 0.96 -7.29 4.11
C PRO A 190 2.47 -7.27 4.38
N LEU A 191 3.00 -8.44 4.73
CA LEU A 191 4.43 -8.68 4.87
C LEU A 191 4.70 -10.18 4.66
N VAL A 192 5.50 -10.51 3.65
CA VAL A 192 5.87 -11.88 3.31
C VAL A 192 7.32 -12.17 3.64
N LEU A 193 7.63 -13.43 3.96
CA LEU A 193 8.95 -14.00 4.16
C LEU A 193 9.30 -14.92 3.00
N GLY A 194 10.45 -14.69 2.39
CA GLY A 194 11.09 -15.58 1.43
C GLY A 194 12.43 -16.10 1.92
N LYS A 195 12.85 -17.22 1.36
CA LYS A 195 14.19 -17.81 1.57
C LYS A 195 14.83 -18.21 0.27
N ARG A 196 16.16 -18.23 0.28
CA ARG A 196 16.99 -18.81 -0.77
C ARG A 196 18.18 -19.50 -0.10
N GLU A 197 18.61 -20.60 -0.64
CA GLU A 197 19.84 -21.27 -0.19
C GLU A 197 20.92 -21.10 -1.27
N GLU A 198 22.05 -20.55 -0.89
CA GLU A 198 23.20 -20.36 -1.77
C GLU A 198 24.48 -20.75 -1.04
N ASN A 199 25.28 -21.66 -1.64
CA ASN A 199 26.54 -22.15 -1.08
C ASN A 199 26.45 -22.70 0.37
N GLY A 200 25.29 -23.28 0.75
CA GLY A 200 25.05 -23.81 2.09
C GLY A 200 24.67 -22.76 3.15
N PHE A 201 24.44 -21.52 2.73
CA PHE A 201 23.90 -20.46 3.57
C PHE A 201 22.45 -20.20 3.21
N VAL A 202 21.59 -20.03 4.22
CA VAL A 202 20.20 -19.67 4.02
C VAL A 202 20.05 -18.15 4.09
N GLU A 203 19.65 -17.56 3.00
CA GLU A 203 19.38 -16.15 2.86
C GLU A 203 17.87 -15.87 3.05
N TYR A 204 17.54 -14.76 3.64
CA TYR A 204 16.15 -14.38 3.92
C TYR A 204 15.80 -13.01 3.33
N MET A 205 14.61 -12.93 2.80
CA MET A 205 14.03 -11.69 2.28
C MET A 205 12.64 -11.46 2.83
N PHE A 206 12.36 -10.23 3.22
CA PHE A 206 11.02 -9.74 3.58
C PHE A 206 10.56 -8.72 2.55
N ALA A 207 9.27 -8.74 2.21
CA ALA A 207 8.71 -7.78 1.26
C ALA A 207 7.22 -7.53 1.51
N SER A 208 6.71 -6.42 1.00
CA SER A 208 5.27 -6.12 1.03
C SER A 208 4.44 -7.07 0.16
N GLU A 209 5.03 -7.62 -0.91
CA GLU A 209 4.35 -8.52 -1.87
C GLU A 209 5.30 -9.63 -2.32
N SER A 210 4.74 -10.82 -2.60
CA SER A 210 5.50 -12.00 -3.02
C SER A 210 6.26 -11.83 -4.34
N VAL A 211 5.74 -11.03 -5.28
CA VAL A 211 6.42 -10.73 -6.55
C VAL A 211 7.81 -10.10 -6.38
N ALA A 212 8.06 -9.43 -5.25
CA ALA A 212 9.37 -8.89 -4.93
C ALA A 212 10.38 -10.00 -4.59
N LEU A 213 9.90 -11.12 -4.03
CA LEU A 213 10.72 -12.33 -3.79
C LEU A 213 11.11 -12.97 -5.11
N ASP A 214 10.15 -13.13 -6.02
CA ASP A 214 10.35 -13.77 -7.32
C ASP A 214 11.44 -13.08 -8.13
N VAL A 215 11.40 -11.75 -8.23
CA VAL A 215 12.42 -11.00 -9.00
C VAL A 215 13.81 -11.09 -8.41
N ALA A 216 13.92 -11.28 -7.08
CA ALA A 216 15.17 -11.44 -6.36
C ALA A 216 15.63 -12.91 -6.23
N GLY A 217 14.84 -13.86 -6.76
CA GLY A 217 15.17 -15.30 -6.76
C GLY A 217 14.98 -15.98 -5.40
N PHE A 218 14.05 -15.46 -4.57
CA PHE A 218 13.68 -16.07 -3.29
C PHE A 218 12.35 -16.82 -3.43
N GLU A 219 12.26 -17.97 -2.78
CA GLU A 219 11.03 -18.75 -2.66
C GLU A 219 10.16 -18.20 -1.53
N LEU A 220 8.86 -18.01 -1.77
CA LEU A 220 7.90 -17.63 -0.74
C LEU A 220 7.80 -18.75 0.31
N VAL A 221 8.10 -18.43 1.56
CA VAL A 221 7.95 -19.35 2.69
C VAL A 221 6.54 -19.22 3.28
N ARG A 222 6.16 -18.01 3.68
CA ARG A 222 4.86 -17.68 4.27
C ARG A 222 4.70 -16.17 4.48
N ASP A 223 3.52 -15.77 4.81
CA ASP A 223 3.27 -14.44 5.38
C ASP A 223 3.77 -14.35 6.83
N VAL A 224 4.17 -13.15 7.25
CA VAL A 224 4.38 -12.84 8.67
C VAL A 224 3.01 -12.77 9.33
N ALA A 225 2.80 -13.55 10.39
CA ALA A 225 1.50 -13.61 11.05
C ALA A 225 1.14 -12.28 11.76
N PRO A 226 -0.14 -12.00 12.01
CA PRO A 226 -0.56 -10.84 12.78
C PRO A 226 0.14 -10.81 14.15
N GLY A 227 0.76 -9.68 14.52
CA GLY A 227 1.46 -9.50 15.78
C GLY A 227 2.76 -10.29 15.95
N GLU A 228 3.17 -11.03 14.94
CA GLU A 228 4.43 -11.78 14.94
C GLU A 228 5.63 -10.88 14.67
N ALA A 229 6.76 -11.23 15.29
CA ALA A 229 8.07 -10.75 14.93
C ALA A 229 8.97 -11.91 14.45
N ILE A 230 9.73 -11.66 13.39
CA ILE A 230 10.74 -12.58 12.88
C ILE A 230 12.09 -11.86 12.93
N TYR A 231 13.05 -12.44 13.62
CA TYR A 231 14.40 -11.92 13.73
C TYR A 231 15.37 -12.82 12.97
N VAL A 232 16.19 -12.22 12.10
CA VAL A 232 17.24 -12.90 11.33
C VAL A 232 18.57 -12.26 11.68
N THR A 233 19.49 -13.05 12.22
CA THR A 233 20.87 -12.62 12.46
C THR A 233 21.66 -12.47 11.16
N PHE A 234 22.73 -11.69 11.14
CA PHE A 234 23.53 -11.51 9.91
C PHE A 234 24.30 -12.79 9.48
N ASP A 235 24.39 -13.79 10.37
CA ASP A 235 24.91 -15.13 10.04
C ASP A 235 23.82 -16.12 9.60
N GLY A 236 22.58 -15.65 9.38
CA GLY A 236 21.49 -16.43 8.78
C GLY A 236 20.68 -17.30 9.76
N GLN A 237 20.75 -17.04 11.07
CA GLN A 237 19.88 -17.72 12.03
C GLN A 237 18.51 -17.01 12.09
N LEU A 238 17.44 -17.77 11.95
CA LEU A 238 16.06 -17.24 12.00
C LEU A 238 15.37 -17.63 13.32
N TYR A 239 14.79 -16.65 13.94
CA TYR A 239 13.94 -16.80 15.14
C TYR A 239 12.59 -16.13 14.89
N ALA A 240 11.50 -16.72 15.37
CA ALA A 240 10.15 -16.17 15.20
C ALA A 240 9.37 -16.31 16.49
N GLU A 241 8.62 -15.27 16.87
CA GLU A 241 7.83 -15.27 18.08
C GLU A 241 6.57 -14.42 17.95
N GLN A 242 5.46 -14.87 18.55
CA GLN A 242 4.25 -14.06 18.69
C GLN A 242 4.47 -13.00 19.77
N CYS A 243 4.46 -11.73 19.35
CA CYS A 243 4.76 -10.59 20.20
C CYS A 243 3.53 -9.79 20.64
N ALA A 244 2.39 -9.89 19.95
CA ALA A 244 1.14 -9.27 20.37
C ALA A 244 0.35 -10.19 21.32
N GLU A 245 -0.31 -9.61 22.33
CA GLU A 245 -1.13 -10.35 23.30
C GLU A 245 -2.40 -10.96 22.68
N SER A 246 -2.96 -10.26 21.70
CA SER A 246 -4.10 -10.74 20.89
C SER A 246 -3.79 -10.47 19.43
N ALA A 247 -3.98 -11.48 18.59
CA ALA A 247 -3.72 -11.37 17.17
C ALA A 247 -4.85 -12.04 16.37
N VAL A 248 -5.38 -11.31 15.39
CA VAL A 248 -6.46 -11.79 14.53
C VAL A 248 -6.18 -11.33 13.10
N LEU A 249 -6.24 -12.23 12.12
CA LEU A 249 -6.00 -11.88 10.73
C LEU A 249 -7.23 -11.18 10.13
N ASN A 250 -7.09 -9.87 9.93
CA ASN A 250 -8.06 -8.98 9.28
C ASN A 250 -7.34 -8.11 8.23
N PRO A 251 -6.87 -8.69 7.12
CA PRO A 251 -6.12 -7.96 6.12
C PRO A 251 -6.97 -6.87 5.47
N CYS A 252 -6.31 -5.83 4.96
CA CYS A 252 -6.99 -4.77 4.24
C CYS A 252 -7.58 -5.31 2.93
N ILE A 253 -8.90 -5.26 2.77
CA ILE A 253 -9.57 -5.76 1.58
C ILE A 253 -9.13 -5.04 0.29
N PHE A 254 -8.70 -3.77 0.39
CA PHE A 254 -8.21 -2.99 -0.75
C PHE A 254 -6.87 -3.47 -1.31
N GLU A 255 -6.12 -4.28 -0.60
CA GLU A 255 -4.95 -4.95 -1.17
C GLU A 255 -5.37 -5.86 -2.33
N TYR A 256 -6.43 -6.62 -2.16
CA TYR A 256 -6.94 -7.53 -3.20
C TYR A 256 -7.71 -6.80 -4.31
N VAL A 257 -8.43 -5.73 -3.98
CA VAL A 257 -9.21 -4.96 -4.96
C VAL A 257 -8.29 -4.18 -5.90
N TYR A 258 -7.30 -3.47 -5.35
CA TYR A 258 -6.57 -2.44 -6.10
C TYR A 258 -5.05 -2.46 -5.95
N PHE A 259 -4.52 -2.52 -4.70
CA PHE A 259 -3.12 -2.18 -4.48
C PHE A 259 -2.15 -3.26 -4.92
N ALA A 260 -2.39 -4.51 -4.53
CA ALA A 260 -1.47 -5.59 -4.87
C ALA A 260 -1.50 -5.90 -6.36
N ARG A 261 -0.37 -6.35 -6.85
CA ARG A 261 -0.27 -6.87 -8.22
C ARG A 261 -1.06 -8.17 -8.35
N PRO A 262 -1.66 -8.46 -9.52
CA PRO A 262 -2.42 -9.70 -9.70
C PRO A 262 -1.57 -10.96 -9.56
N ASP A 263 -0.28 -10.88 -9.87
CA ASP A 263 0.68 -11.96 -9.73
C ASP A 263 1.23 -12.14 -8.30
N SER A 264 0.73 -11.37 -7.31
CA SER A 264 1.08 -11.52 -5.89
C SER A 264 0.21 -12.55 -5.18
N THR A 265 0.82 -13.22 -4.18
CA THR A 265 0.13 -13.97 -3.12
C THR A 265 0.31 -13.25 -1.81
N ILE A 266 -0.79 -12.97 -1.10
CA ILE A 266 -0.81 -12.27 0.19
C ILE A 266 -1.76 -13.02 1.13
N ASP A 267 -1.31 -13.30 2.36
CA ASP A 267 -2.07 -14.08 3.35
C ASP A 267 -2.62 -15.41 2.78
N GLY A 268 -1.82 -16.07 1.95
CA GLY A 268 -2.17 -17.32 1.28
C GLY A 268 -3.22 -17.17 0.16
N VAL A 269 -3.58 -15.95 -0.22
CA VAL A 269 -4.57 -15.64 -1.27
C VAL A 269 -3.87 -15.21 -2.55
N SER A 270 -4.19 -15.85 -3.68
CA SER A 270 -3.84 -15.33 -5.00
C SER A 270 -4.69 -14.09 -5.31
N VAL A 271 -4.03 -12.94 -5.50
CA VAL A 271 -4.73 -11.69 -5.84
C VAL A 271 -5.49 -11.82 -7.16
N TYR A 272 -4.89 -12.52 -8.14
CA TYR A 272 -5.54 -12.81 -9.41
C TYR A 272 -6.83 -13.63 -9.24
N ALA A 273 -6.76 -14.74 -8.48
CA ALA A 273 -7.94 -15.58 -8.24
C ALA A 273 -9.05 -14.82 -7.50
N ALA A 274 -8.70 -14.03 -6.48
CA ALA A 274 -9.66 -13.17 -5.80
C ALA A 274 -10.37 -12.20 -6.77
N ARG A 275 -9.64 -11.57 -7.71
CA ARG A 275 -10.22 -10.69 -8.74
C ARG A 275 -11.10 -11.44 -9.74
N VAL A 276 -10.74 -12.66 -10.09
CA VAL A 276 -11.60 -13.54 -10.90
C VAL A 276 -12.93 -13.78 -10.17
N HIS A 277 -12.91 -14.14 -8.89
CA HIS A 277 -14.12 -14.32 -8.08
C HIS A 277 -14.93 -13.03 -7.92
N MET A 278 -14.28 -11.87 -7.72
CA MET A 278 -14.98 -10.57 -7.72
C MET A 278 -15.76 -10.37 -9.02
N GLY A 279 -15.15 -10.68 -10.16
CA GLY A 279 -15.80 -10.61 -11.47
C GLY A 279 -16.97 -11.59 -11.62
N GLU A 280 -16.84 -12.79 -11.07
CA GLU A 280 -17.94 -13.79 -11.09
C GLU A 280 -19.14 -13.33 -10.25
N HIS A 281 -18.91 -12.85 -9.03
CA HIS A 281 -19.98 -12.34 -8.17
C HIS A 281 -20.66 -11.13 -8.80
N LEU A 282 -19.90 -10.16 -9.29
CA LEU A 282 -20.45 -8.96 -9.90
C LEU A 282 -21.19 -9.26 -11.22
N GLY A 283 -20.66 -10.17 -12.03
CA GLY A 283 -21.34 -10.62 -13.27
C GLY A 283 -22.68 -11.29 -13.00
N LYS A 284 -22.75 -12.16 -11.97
CA LYS A 284 -24.01 -12.79 -11.53
C LYS A 284 -25.00 -11.75 -11.00
N LYS A 285 -24.54 -10.76 -10.25
CA LYS A 285 -25.35 -9.64 -9.77
C LYS A 285 -25.94 -8.84 -10.93
N ILE A 286 -25.12 -8.45 -11.90
CA ILE A 286 -25.56 -7.73 -13.11
C ILE A 286 -26.61 -8.53 -13.87
N ALA A 287 -26.36 -9.82 -14.12
CA ALA A 287 -27.31 -10.68 -14.82
C ALA A 287 -28.67 -10.77 -14.11
N LYS A 288 -28.67 -10.77 -12.77
CA LYS A 288 -29.88 -10.83 -11.94
C LYS A 288 -30.63 -9.49 -11.89
N GLU A 289 -29.92 -8.38 -11.57
CA GLU A 289 -30.53 -7.09 -11.31
C GLU A 289 -30.92 -6.32 -12.59
N TRP A 290 -30.19 -6.58 -13.69
CA TRP A 290 -30.42 -5.91 -14.98
C TRP A 290 -30.98 -6.86 -16.04
N ALA A 291 -31.65 -7.94 -15.65
CA ALA A 291 -32.08 -9.04 -16.52
C ALA A 291 -32.48 -8.61 -17.94
N ASP A 292 -33.46 -7.68 -18.07
CA ASP A 292 -33.95 -7.18 -19.36
C ASP A 292 -32.99 -6.22 -20.07
N GLU A 293 -32.10 -5.56 -19.32
CA GLU A 293 -31.16 -4.58 -19.85
C GLU A 293 -29.77 -5.17 -20.15
N ALA A 294 -29.39 -6.25 -19.47
CA ALA A 294 -28.12 -6.92 -19.73
C ALA A 294 -28.00 -7.41 -21.17
N ASP A 295 -29.13 -7.81 -21.78
CA ASP A 295 -29.17 -8.21 -23.18
C ASP A 295 -28.84 -7.06 -24.14
N ASN A 296 -29.09 -5.84 -23.77
CA ASN A 296 -28.78 -4.66 -24.58
C ASN A 296 -27.30 -4.25 -24.52
N ILE A 297 -26.47 -4.85 -23.65
CA ILE A 297 -25.04 -4.59 -23.61
C ILE A 297 -24.37 -5.22 -24.83
N ASP A 298 -23.68 -4.42 -25.63
CA ASP A 298 -22.96 -4.89 -26.82
C ASP A 298 -21.55 -5.36 -26.50
N VAL A 299 -20.91 -4.77 -25.46
CA VAL A 299 -19.49 -5.00 -25.16
C VAL A 299 -19.16 -4.66 -23.70
N VAL A 300 -18.26 -5.44 -23.10
CA VAL A 300 -17.68 -5.18 -21.78
C VAL A 300 -16.25 -4.66 -21.97
N ILE A 301 -15.96 -3.52 -21.35
CA ILE A 301 -14.68 -2.82 -21.47
C ILE A 301 -14.12 -2.50 -20.10
N PRO A 302 -12.92 -2.98 -19.75
CA PRO A 302 -12.26 -2.61 -18.49
C PRO A 302 -11.69 -1.19 -18.54
N VAL A 303 -11.67 -0.55 -17.37
CA VAL A 303 -10.78 0.58 -17.11
C VAL A 303 -9.40 0.00 -16.75
N PRO A 304 -8.35 0.21 -17.57
CA PRO A 304 -7.08 -0.48 -17.35
C PRO A 304 -6.34 0.07 -16.12
N GLU A 305 -5.60 -0.78 -15.38
CA GLU A 305 -5.33 -2.19 -15.67
C GLU A 305 -5.99 -3.13 -14.63
N THR A 306 -6.31 -2.66 -13.43
CA THR A 306 -6.77 -3.45 -12.28
C THR A 306 -8.10 -4.18 -12.52
N SER A 307 -9.00 -3.61 -13.30
CA SER A 307 -10.31 -4.21 -13.59
C SER A 307 -10.32 -5.19 -14.76
N THR A 308 -9.17 -5.47 -15.38
CA THR A 308 -9.06 -6.32 -16.58
C THR A 308 -9.60 -7.73 -16.34
N ASP A 309 -9.12 -8.39 -15.28
CA ASP A 309 -9.51 -9.77 -14.95
C ASP A 309 -10.98 -9.85 -14.53
N ILE A 310 -11.44 -8.86 -13.78
CA ILE A 310 -12.83 -8.71 -13.33
C ILE A 310 -13.77 -8.56 -14.53
N ALA A 311 -13.46 -7.66 -15.46
CA ALA A 311 -14.27 -7.43 -16.66
C ALA A 311 -14.34 -8.64 -17.58
N LEU A 312 -13.25 -9.43 -17.66
CA LEU A 312 -13.22 -10.67 -18.43
C LEU A 312 -14.22 -11.67 -17.89
N GLN A 313 -14.32 -11.84 -16.58
CA GLN A 313 -15.28 -12.76 -15.96
C GLN A 313 -16.72 -12.25 -16.11
N ILE A 314 -16.96 -10.96 -15.95
CA ILE A 314 -18.28 -10.36 -16.19
C ILE A 314 -18.72 -10.62 -17.63
N ALA A 315 -17.84 -10.37 -18.61
CA ALA A 315 -18.12 -10.62 -20.02
C ALA A 315 -18.49 -12.08 -20.30
N LYS A 316 -17.76 -13.03 -19.70
CA LYS A 316 -18.02 -14.48 -19.79
C LYS A 316 -19.39 -14.83 -19.23
N ILE A 317 -19.77 -14.32 -18.05
CA ILE A 317 -21.05 -14.62 -17.41
C ILE A 317 -22.23 -14.05 -18.20
N LEU A 318 -22.08 -12.81 -18.70
CA LEU A 318 -23.11 -12.15 -19.50
C LEU A 318 -23.18 -12.65 -20.95
N GLY A 319 -22.25 -13.53 -21.39
CA GLY A 319 -22.15 -13.97 -22.77
C GLY A 319 -21.86 -12.85 -23.77
N LYS A 320 -21.16 -11.78 -23.32
CA LYS A 320 -20.87 -10.57 -24.10
C LYS A 320 -19.40 -10.51 -24.51
N PRO A 321 -19.09 -9.88 -25.67
CA PRO A 321 -17.71 -9.66 -26.06
C PRO A 321 -16.93 -8.84 -25.02
N TYR A 322 -15.75 -9.30 -24.64
CA TYR A 322 -14.73 -8.51 -23.94
C TYR A 322 -13.87 -7.77 -24.97
N ARG A 323 -13.63 -6.48 -24.78
CA ARG A 323 -12.76 -5.66 -25.65
C ARG A 323 -11.95 -4.64 -24.86
N GLN A 324 -10.75 -4.38 -25.33
CA GLN A 324 -9.95 -3.24 -24.83
C GLN A 324 -10.45 -1.98 -25.50
N GLY A 325 -11.19 -1.14 -24.81
CA GLY A 325 -11.65 0.16 -25.31
C GLY A 325 -10.70 1.31 -24.97
N PHE A 326 -9.87 1.13 -23.95
CA PHE A 326 -8.88 2.12 -23.50
C PHE A 326 -7.46 1.59 -23.63
N VAL A 327 -6.56 2.46 -24.05
CA VAL A 327 -5.11 2.19 -24.10
C VAL A 327 -4.39 3.15 -23.16
N LYS A 328 -3.63 2.60 -22.22
CA LYS A 328 -2.82 3.36 -21.29
C LYS A 328 -1.49 3.76 -21.92
N ASN A 329 -1.13 5.03 -21.82
CA ASN A 329 0.20 5.48 -22.22
C ASN A 329 1.21 5.04 -21.14
N ARG A 330 2.05 4.06 -21.48
CA ARG A 330 3.05 3.48 -20.58
C ARG A 330 4.20 4.44 -20.23
N TYR A 331 4.40 5.48 -21.02
CA TYR A 331 5.48 6.46 -20.84
C TYR A 331 5.06 7.68 -20.01
N VAL A 332 3.79 7.80 -19.66
CA VAL A 332 3.29 8.84 -18.75
C VAL A 332 3.11 8.21 -17.36
N GLY A 333 4.08 8.45 -16.49
CA GLY A 333 4.01 8.07 -15.08
C GLY A 333 2.85 8.75 -14.35
N ARG A 334 2.61 8.40 -13.08
CA ARG A 334 1.74 9.20 -12.22
C ARG A 334 2.36 10.59 -12.14
N THR A 335 1.72 11.58 -12.79
CA THR A 335 2.08 12.98 -12.58
C THR A 335 1.92 13.26 -11.08
N PHE A 336 2.94 13.90 -10.47
CA PHE A 336 2.82 14.48 -9.14
C PHE A 336 1.41 15.06 -8.97
N ILE A 337 0.80 14.88 -7.81
CA ILE A 337 -0.53 15.37 -7.50
C ILE A 337 -0.49 16.90 -7.64
N MET A 338 -0.77 17.37 -8.85
CA MET A 338 -0.84 18.81 -9.12
C MET A 338 -2.10 19.35 -8.45
N PRO A 339 -2.00 20.37 -7.60
CA PRO A 339 -3.16 20.97 -6.97
C PRO A 339 -4.02 21.69 -8.02
N GLY A 340 -5.30 21.29 -8.13
CA GLY A 340 -6.30 21.95 -8.98
C GLY A 340 -7.13 20.99 -9.83
N GLN A 341 -8.44 21.23 -9.85
CA GLN A 341 -9.41 20.37 -10.55
C GLN A 341 -9.20 20.37 -12.09
N ALA A 342 -8.86 21.52 -12.67
CA ALA A 342 -8.59 21.65 -14.12
C ALA A 342 -7.33 20.87 -14.58
N GLN A 343 -6.32 20.74 -13.73
CA GLN A 343 -5.10 20.00 -14.05
C GLN A 343 -5.30 18.47 -13.93
N ARG A 344 -6.20 18.03 -13.03
CA ARG A 344 -6.59 16.61 -12.92
C ARG A 344 -7.33 16.14 -14.18
N ILE A 345 -8.19 16.98 -14.77
CA ILE A 345 -8.92 16.70 -16.02
C ILE A 345 -7.96 16.45 -17.19
N SER A 346 -6.91 17.26 -17.33
CA SER A 346 -5.91 17.08 -18.40
C SER A 346 -5.03 15.83 -18.17
N SER A 347 -4.91 15.35 -16.93
CA SER A 347 -4.02 14.23 -16.59
C SER A 347 -4.56 12.87 -17.03
N VAL A 348 -5.86 12.63 -16.95
CA VAL A 348 -6.47 11.35 -17.39
C VAL A 348 -6.37 11.22 -18.90
N ARG A 349 -6.68 12.29 -19.65
CA ARG A 349 -6.58 12.31 -21.13
C ARG A 349 -5.15 12.09 -21.66
N ARG A 350 -4.13 12.45 -20.88
CA ARG A 350 -2.73 12.13 -21.24
C ARG A 350 -2.38 10.67 -21.00
N LYS A 351 -3.04 10.03 -20.03
CA LYS A 351 -2.74 8.66 -19.61
C LYS A 351 -3.54 7.62 -20.37
N LEU A 352 -4.76 7.94 -20.78
CA LEU A 352 -5.68 7.03 -21.45
C LEU A 352 -6.12 7.59 -22.78
N ASN A 353 -6.21 6.72 -23.80
CA ASN A 353 -6.81 7.02 -25.08
C ASN A 353 -7.88 5.98 -25.44
N THR A 354 -8.90 6.37 -26.20
CA THR A 354 -10.00 5.49 -26.59
C THR A 354 -9.75 4.85 -27.97
N ILE A 355 -10.10 3.56 -28.08
CA ILE A 355 -10.23 2.89 -29.37
C ILE A 355 -11.66 3.11 -29.87
N LYS A 356 -11.87 4.16 -30.67
CA LYS A 356 -13.20 4.64 -31.09
C LYS A 356 -14.09 3.55 -31.67
N ALA A 357 -13.54 2.57 -32.39
CA ALA A 357 -14.28 1.46 -32.99
C ALA A 357 -14.98 0.57 -31.94
N GLU A 358 -14.48 0.54 -30.70
CA GLU A 358 -15.10 -0.25 -29.62
C GLU A 358 -16.23 0.49 -28.90
N PHE A 359 -16.40 1.78 -29.13
CA PHE A 359 -17.45 2.62 -28.51
C PHE A 359 -18.53 3.03 -29.49
N LYS A 360 -18.15 3.32 -30.76
CA LYS A 360 -19.06 3.92 -31.73
C LYS A 360 -20.30 3.07 -31.94
N ASP A 361 -21.47 3.69 -31.73
CA ASP A 361 -22.81 3.12 -31.90
C ASP A 361 -23.14 1.91 -30.99
N LYS A 362 -22.38 1.70 -29.89
CA LYS A 362 -22.53 0.58 -28.97
C LYS A 362 -23.08 1.00 -27.61
N ASN A 363 -23.76 0.07 -26.95
CA ASN A 363 -24.10 0.10 -25.54
C ASN A 363 -22.96 -0.60 -24.76
N VAL A 364 -22.23 0.15 -23.98
CA VAL A 364 -20.96 -0.29 -23.37
C VAL A 364 -21.13 -0.50 -21.88
N LEU A 365 -20.67 -1.65 -21.35
CA LEU A 365 -20.47 -1.84 -19.93
C LEU A 365 -19.00 -1.54 -19.59
N LEU A 366 -18.76 -0.44 -18.90
CA LEU A 366 -17.47 -0.11 -18.33
C LEU A 366 -17.31 -0.78 -16.96
N VAL A 367 -16.15 -1.37 -16.71
CA VAL A 367 -15.85 -2.03 -15.44
C VAL A 367 -14.62 -1.37 -14.83
N ASP A 368 -14.73 -0.89 -13.58
CA ASP A 368 -13.62 -0.33 -12.82
C ASP A 368 -13.45 -1.07 -11.49
N ASP A 369 -12.29 -0.95 -10.87
CA ASP A 369 -12.05 -1.55 -9.54
C ASP A 369 -12.84 -0.84 -8.43
N SER A 370 -12.91 0.48 -8.46
CA SER A 370 -13.58 1.27 -7.43
C SER A 370 -13.87 2.71 -7.89
N ILE A 371 -14.85 3.36 -7.25
CA ILE A 371 -15.17 4.77 -7.44
C ILE A 371 -14.93 5.52 -6.13
N VAL A 372 -13.92 6.39 -6.10
CA VAL A 372 -13.58 7.17 -4.89
C VAL A 372 -14.18 8.57 -4.94
N ARG A 373 -13.61 9.50 -5.72
CA ARG A 373 -14.09 10.89 -5.88
C ARG A 373 -15.07 11.04 -7.04
N GLY A 374 -15.14 10.05 -7.93
CA GLY A 374 -15.93 10.08 -9.16
C GLY A 374 -15.36 10.90 -10.30
N THR A 375 -14.39 11.78 -10.07
CA THR A 375 -13.80 12.64 -11.14
C THR A 375 -13.11 11.85 -12.23
N THR A 376 -12.42 10.75 -11.91
CA THR A 376 -11.80 9.84 -12.89
C THR A 376 -12.88 9.11 -13.69
N SER A 377 -13.90 8.57 -13.02
CA SER A 377 -15.01 7.86 -13.65
C SER A 377 -15.81 8.78 -14.59
N GLU A 378 -16.11 10.03 -14.17
CA GLU A 378 -16.74 11.04 -15.02
C GLU A 378 -15.93 11.31 -16.30
N GLN A 379 -14.60 11.40 -16.20
CA GLN A 379 -13.72 11.62 -17.34
C GLN A 379 -13.70 10.42 -18.29
N ILE A 380 -13.63 9.20 -17.74
CA ILE A 380 -13.67 7.95 -18.51
C ILE A 380 -15.00 7.85 -19.26
N VAL A 381 -16.12 8.15 -18.61
CA VAL A 381 -17.46 8.18 -19.19
C VAL A 381 -17.53 9.26 -20.30
N SER A 382 -17.02 10.47 -20.03
CA SER A 382 -16.95 11.54 -21.04
C SER A 382 -16.13 11.13 -22.27
N MET A 383 -15.02 10.42 -22.09
CA MET A 383 -14.22 9.91 -23.21
C MET A 383 -14.96 8.83 -24.01
N ALA A 384 -15.68 7.92 -23.34
CA ALA A 384 -16.50 6.91 -23.99
C ALA A 384 -17.66 7.54 -24.80
N ARG A 385 -18.33 8.56 -24.24
CA ARG A 385 -19.37 9.35 -24.95
C ARG A 385 -18.79 10.05 -26.20
N ALA A 386 -17.65 10.71 -26.04
CA ALA A 386 -16.96 11.39 -27.15
C ALA A 386 -16.48 10.40 -28.24
N ALA A 387 -16.24 9.14 -27.87
CA ALA A 387 -15.92 8.08 -28.82
C ALA A 387 -17.14 7.47 -29.53
N GLY A 388 -18.38 7.91 -29.16
CA GLY A 388 -19.62 7.54 -29.83
C GLY A 388 -20.45 6.44 -29.16
N ALA A 389 -20.21 6.15 -27.87
CA ALA A 389 -21.05 5.22 -27.12
C ALA A 389 -22.51 5.72 -27.03
N LYS A 390 -23.48 4.85 -27.32
CA LYS A 390 -24.93 5.14 -27.24
C LYS A 390 -25.42 5.15 -25.80
N LYS A 391 -25.20 4.04 -25.09
CA LYS A 391 -25.44 3.92 -23.66
C LYS A 391 -24.17 3.49 -22.94
N ILE A 392 -24.02 3.96 -21.71
CA ILE A 392 -22.91 3.59 -20.85
C ILE A 392 -23.45 3.05 -19.54
N TYR A 393 -23.25 1.77 -19.34
CA TYR A 393 -23.42 1.08 -18.08
C TYR A 393 -22.07 1.09 -17.35
N PHE A 394 -22.08 1.18 -16.02
CA PHE A 394 -20.86 1.18 -15.23
C PHE A 394 -20.95 0.20 -14.07
N ALA A 395 -19.93 -0.60 -13.86
CA ALA A 395 -19.82 -1.55 -12.77
C ALA A 395 -18.54 -1.30 -11.96
N SER A 396 -18.69 -1.16 -10.65
CA SER A 396 -17.58 -1.06 -9.69
C SER A 396 -17.38 -2.41 -8.99
N ALA A 397 -16.16 -2.96 -9.02
CA ALA A 397 -15.82 -4.19 -8.34
C ALA A 397 -15.74 -4.05 -6.82
N ALA A 398 -15.64 -2.84 -6.31
CA ALA A 398 -15.77 -2.52 -4.88
C ALA A 398 -17.16 -1.96 -4.58
N PRO A 399 -17.66 -2.12 -3.33
CA PRO A 399 -18.80 -1.37 -2.81
C PRO A 399 -18.56 0.14 -2.79
N GLU A 400 -19.58 0.91 -2.44
CA GLU A 400 -19.47 2.36 -2.30
C GLU A 400 -18.51 2.74 -1.18
N ILE A 401 -17.48 3.51 -1.52
CA ILE A 401 -16.51 4.05 -0.55
C ILE A 401 -17.13 5.28 0.13
N ARG A 402 -17.47 5.13 1.39
CA ARG A 402 -18.22 6.13 2.19
C ARG A 402 -17.40 6.76 3.31
N TYR A 403 -16.28 6.14 3.70
CA TYR A 403 -15.47 6.56 4.85
C TYR A 403 -13.99 6.65 4.50
N PRO A 404 -13.23 7.56 5.15
CA PRO A 404 -11.80 7.67 4.93
C PRO A 404 -11.04 6.47 5.50
N ASN A 405 -9.90 6.13 4.91
CA ASN A 405 -8.97 5.15 5.49
C ASN A 405 -8.01 5.85 6.46
N VAL A 406 -7.67 5.16 7.56
CA VAL A 406 -6.73 5.63 8.59
C VAL A 406 -5.49 4.72 8.72
N TYR A 407 -5.42 3.64 7.94
CA TYR A 407 -4.42 2.58 8.03
C TYR A 407 -3.37 2.61 6.92
N GLY A 408 -3.09 3.78 6.35
CA GLY A 408 -2.01 3.95 5.38
C GLY A 408 -2.46 4.05 3.91
N ILE A 409 -3.77 4.19 3.64
CA ILE A 409 -4.27 4.55 2.32
C ILE A 409 -4.58 6.05 2.30
N ASP A 410 -4.02 6.81 1.35
CA ASP A 410 -4.40 8.21 1.16
C ASP A 410 -5.78 8.29 0.52
N MET A 411 -6.80 8.34 1.35
CA MET A 411 -8.16 8.60 0.92
C MET A 411 -8.55 10.06 1.18
N PRO A 412 -9.40 10.63 0.31
CA PRO A 412 -9.89 12.00 0.50
C PRO A 412 -10.71 12.12 1.78
N THR A 413 -11.03 13.36 2.14
CA THR A 413 -11.95 13.62 3.24
C THR A 413 -13.34 13.06 2.92
N LYS A 414 -14.13 12.78 3.97
CA LYS A 414 -15.48 12.20 3.84
C LYS A 414 -16.37 12.96 2.84
N GLN A 415 -16.26 14.28 2.82
CA GLN A 415 -17.03 15.17 1.94
C GLN A 415 -16.62 15.07 0.46
N GLU A 416 -15.38 14.67 0.19
CA GLU A 416 -14.87 14.50 -1.17
C GLU A 416 -15.16 13.11 -1.76
N LEU A 417 -15.64 12.15 -0.95
CA LEU A 417 -16.07 10.83 -1.41
C LEU A 417 -17.41 10.97 -2.14
N ILE A 418 -17.48 10.45 -3.38
CA ILE A 418 -18.68 10.58 -4.19
C ILE A 418 -19.90 9.89 -3.56
N ALA A 419 -19.69 8.79 -2.86
CA ALA A 419 -20.77 8.01 -2.25
C ALA A 419 -21.20 8.53 -0.87
N TYR A 420 -20.53 9.57 -0.33
CA TYR A 420 -20.92 10.13 0.95
C TYR A 420 -22.27 10.85 0.86
N GLY A 421 -23.26 10.36 1.60
CA GLY A 421 -24.62 10.92 1.63
C GLY A 421 -25.42 10.78 0.33
N ARG A 422 -24.98 9.91 -0.60
CA ARG A 422 -25.64 9.72 -1.90
C ARG A 422 -26.01 8.27 -2.12
N ASN A 423 -27.09 8.06 -2.84
CA ASN A 423 -27.51 6.75 -3.35
C ASN A 423 -26.90 6.48 -4.74
N VAL A 424 -27.05 5.24 -5.23
CA VAL A 424 -26.47 4.78 -6.49
C VAL A 424 -26.94 5.59 -7.69
N ASP A 425 -28.24 5.97 -7.74
CA ASP A 425 -28.81 6.75 -8.85
C ASP A 425 -28.28 8.19 -8.88
N GLU A 426 -28.03 8.78 -7.73
CA GLU A 426 -27.42 10.10 -7.61
C GLU A 426 -25.95 10.06 -8.08
N ILE A 427 -25.22 9.01 -7.71
CA ILE A 427 -23.84 8.79 -8.18
C ILE A 427 -23.82 8.58 -9.69
N ALA A 428 -24.71 7.75 -10.23
CA ALA A 428 -24.83 7.50 -11.66
C ALA A 428 -25.02 8.80 -12.46
N LYS A 429 -25.91 9.69 -11.98
CA LYS A 429 -26.14 11.01 -12.58
C LYS A 429 -24.87 11.88 -12.54
N LEU A 430 -24.14 11.88 -11.43
CA LEU A 430 -22.94 12.68 -11.25
C LEU A 430 -21.81 12.25 -12.18
N ILE A 431 -21.59 10.94 -12.38
CA ILE A 431 -20.57 10.43 -13.30
C ILE A 431 -21.05 10.35 -14.76
N GLY A 432 -22.35 10.60 -15.02
CA GLY A 432 -22.92 10.71 -16.37
C GLY A 432 -23.19 9.37 -17.07
N VAL A 433 -23.48 8.32 -16.31
CA VAL A 433 -23.83 6.98 -16.82
C VAL A 433 -25.32 6.73 -16.86
N ASP A 434 -25.75 5.84 -17.73
CA ASP A 434 -27.17 5.46 -17.87
C ASP A 434 -27.60 4.50 -16.74
N LYS A 435 -26.67 3.67 -16.23
CA LYS A 435 -26.90 2.78 -15.10
C LYS A 435 -25.59 2.45 -14.39
N LEU A 436 -25.63 2.28 -13.09
CA LEU A 436 -24.51 2.01 -12.21
C LEU A 436 -24.80 0.82 -11.30
N VAL A 437 -23.81 -0.03 -11.07
CA VAL A 437 -23.86 -1.08 -10.06
C VAL A 437 -22.55 -1.13 -9.28
N PHE A 438 -22.65 -1.35 -7.99
CA PHE A 438 -21.52 -1.65 -7.10
C PHE A 438 -21.56 -3.11 -6.68
N GLN A 439 -20.41 -3.65 -6.37
CA GLN A 439 -20.28 -4.95 -5.71
C GLN A 439 -20.93 -4.91 -4.32
N ASP A 440 -21.46 -6.05 -3.86
CA ASP A 440 -21.87 -6.22 -2.47
C ASP A 440 -20.66 -6.49 -1.58
N LEU A 441 -20.66 -5.96 -0.35
CA LEU A 441 -19.56 -6.15 0.58
C LEU A 441 -19.35 -7.63 0.95
N GLU A 442 -20.44 -8.36 1.14
CA GLU A 442 -20.38 -9.80 1.43
C GLU A 442 -19.77 -10.57 0.25
N ALA A 443 -20.21 -10.28 -0.99
CA ALA A 443 -19.65 -10.89 -2.19
C ALA A 443 -18.17 -10.54 -2.39
N LEU A 444 -17.76 -9.30 -2.07
CA LEU A 444 -16.37 -8.88 -2.13
C LEU A 444 -15.51 -9.68 -1.13
N THR A 445 -15.90 -9.75 0.13
CA THR A 445 -15.16 -10.47 1.16
C THR A 445 -15.13 -11.97 0.90
N GLU A 446 -16.23 -12.54 0.40
CA GLU A 446 -16.30 -13.95 -0.01
C GLU A 446 -15.37 -14.26 -1.18
N SER A 447 -15.22 -13.33 -2.14
CA SER A 447 -14.29 -13.50 -3.28
C SER A 447 -12.85 -13.73 -2.84
N VAL A 448 -12.45 -13.17 -1.70
CA VAL A 448 -11.12 -13.35 -1.11
C VAL A 448 -11.07 -14.59 -0.21
N ARG A 449 -12.13 -14.80 0.60
CA ARG A 449 -12.22 -15.92 1.54
C ARG A 449 -12.23 -17.29 0.85
N GLN A 450 -12.77 -17.40 -0.36
CA GLN A 450 -12.76 -18.63 -1.15
C GLN A 450 -11.35 -19.17 -1.39
N GLU A 451 -10.34 -18.29 -1.48
CA GLU A 451 -8.95 -18.68 -1.65
C GLU A 451 -8.28 -19.09 -0.32
N ASN A 452 -8.67 -18.48 0.79
CA ASN A 452 -8.17 -18.81 2.12
C ASN A 452 -9.28 -18.72 3.18
N PRO A 453 -9.97 -19.82 3.51
CA PRO A 453 -11.05 -19.83 4.50
C PRO A 453 -10.63 -19.51 5.93
N VAL A 454 -9.33 -19.47 6.23
CA VAL A 454 -8.81 -19.09 7.55
C VAL A 454 -9.06 -17.62 7.84
N ILE A 455 -9.16 -16.78 6.79
CA ILE A 455 -9.45 -15.34 6.94
C ILE A 455 -10.93 -15.15 7.30
N GLN A 456 -11.20 -14.83 8.57
CA GLN A 456 -12.56 -14.66 9.05
C GLN A 456 -13.07 -13.24 8.91
N GLY A 457 -12.19 -12.23 8.96
CA GLY A 457 -12.52 -10.82 8.85
C GLY A 457 -11.56 -10.06 7.94
N PHE A 458 -11.97 -8.84 7.58
CA PHE A 458 -11.17 -7.93 6.77
C PHE A 458 -11.28 -6.51 7.33
N ASP A 459 -10.24 -5.67 7.10
CA ASP A 459 -10.44 -4.23 7.20
C ASP A 459 -11.28 -3.76 6.02
N CYS A 460 -12.55 -3.49 6.32
CA CYS A 460 -13.55 -2.94 5.40
C CYS A 460 -13.97 -1.52 5.80
N SER A 461 -13.18 -0.85 6.62
CA SER A 461 -13.52 0.45 7.25
C SER A 461 -13.96 1.53 6.26
N VAL A 462 -13.41 1.52 5.04
CA VAL A 462 -13.77 2.49 3.98
C VAL A 462 -15.21 2.33 3.46
N PHE A 463 -15.83 1.17 3.66
CA PHE A 463 -17.21 0.86 3.28
C PHE A 463 -18.15 1.01 4.49
N THR A 464 -17.76 0.46 5.64
CA THR A 464 -18.62 0.34 6.84
C THR A 464 -18.49 1.51 7.82
N GLY A 465 -17.32 2.16 7.90
CA GLY A 465 -16.98 3.11 8.95
C GLY A 465 -16.59 2.45 10.27
N GLU A 466 -16.48 1.13 10.31
CA GLU A 466 -16.02 0.38 11.47
C GLU A 466 -14.50 0.15 11.34
N TYR A 467 -13.74 0.68 12.30
CA TYR A 467 -12.29 0.62 12.31
C TYR A 467 -11.82 -0.46 13.28
N ILE A 468 -11.04 -1.43 12.77
CA ILE A 468 -10.67 -2.66 13.49
C ILE A 468 -9.89 -2.39 14.78
N THR A 469 -9.06 -1.34 14.82
CA THR A 469 -8.27 -1.02 16.02
C THR A 469 -9.10 -0.52 17.20
N GLY A 470 -10.37 -0.11 16.96
CA GLY A 470 -11.34 0.27 17.99
C GLY A 470 -11.06 1.62 18.66
N ASP A 471 -10.01 2.33 18.28
CA ASP A 471 -9.59 3.62 18.85
C ASP A 471 -9.94 4.84 17.99
N ILE A 472 -10.60 4.63 16.86
CA ILE A 472 -10.93 5.71 15.93
C ILE A 472 -12.24 6.37 16.33
N THR A 473 -12.15 7.63 16.76
CA THR A 473 -13.30 8.46 17.15
C THR A 473 -13.69 9.43 16.03
N PRO A 474 -14.91 10.00 16.06
CA PRO A 474 -15.29 11.08 15.14
C PRO A 474 -14.34 12.27 15.19
N GLU A 475 -13.85 12.65 16.37
CA GLU A 475 -12.91 13.76 16.57
C GLU A 475 -11.56 13.47 15.89
N TYR A 476 -11.08 12.22 15.96
CA TYR A 476 -9.89 11.79 15.24
C TYR A 476 -10.06 11.93 13.73
N LEU A 477 -11.21 11.49 13.19
CA LEU A 477 -11.52 11.62 11.76
C LEU A 477 -11.60 13.09 11.31
N ASP A 478 -12.19 13.97 12.12
CA ASP A 478 -12.26 15.41 11.86
C ASP A 478 -10.86 16.06 11.90
N SER A 479 -10.01 15.65 12.84
CA SER A 479 -8.61 16.07 12.91
C SER A 479 -7.84 15.69 11.62
N ILE A 480 -7.94 14.43 11.17
CA ILE A 480 -7.32 13.99 9.92
C ILE A 480 -7.89 14.77 8.73
N ALA A 481 -9.19 14.99 8.67
CA ALA A 481 -9.83 15.73 7.60
C ALA A 481 -9.26 17.16 7.50
N SER A 482 -9.06 17.84 8.63
CA SER A 482 -8.45 19.18 8.67
C SER A 482 -7.01 19.20 8.15
N GLN A 483 -6.25 18.11 8.39
CA GLN A 483 -4.88 17.97 7.97
C GLN A 483 -4.73 17.55 6.49
N ARG A 484 -5.71 16.84 5.92
CA ARG A 484 -5.66 16.28 4.56
C ARG A 484 -6.25 17.21 3.48
N ASN A 485 -6.88 18.33 3.86
CA ASN A 485 -7.46 19.23 2.87
C ASN A 485 -6.36 19.89 1.99
N ASP A 486 -6.73 20.29 0.75
CA ASP A 486 -5.79 20.83 -0.23
C ASP A 486 -5.10 22.13 0.25
N SER A 487 -5.71 22.88 1.15
CA SER A 487 -5.13 24.10 1.72
C SER A 487 -4.02 23.79 2.71
N ALA A 488 -4.20 22.76 3.55
CA ALA A 488 -3.19 22.29 4.48
C ALA A 488 -2.00 21.65 3.74
N LYS A 489 -2.28 20.89 2.66
CA LYS A 489 -1.22 20.33 1.79
C LYS A 489 -0.36 21.45 1.17
N LYS A 490 -0.97 22.49 0.61
CA LYS A 490 -0.25 23.66 0.04
C LYS A 490 0.58 24.44 1.07
N LYS A 491 0.08 24.56 2.31
CA LYS A 491 0.81 25.21 3.38
C LYS A 491 2.05 24.41 3.77
N ARG A 492 1.93 23.09 3.90
CA ARG A 492 3.08 22.19 4.19
C ARG A 492 4.12 22.18 3.08
N GLU A 493 3.71 22.21 1.79
CA GLU A 493 4.62 22.30 0.66
C GLU A 493 5.42 23.61 0.69
N LYS A 494 4.82 24.73 1.13
CA LYS A 494 5.54 26.01 1.32
C LYS A 494 6.51 25.96 2.52
N ASP A 495 6.10 25.33 3.61
CA ASP A 495 6.93 25.21 4.83
C ASP A 495 8.09 24.22 4.59
N ALA A 496 7.91 23.19 3.76
CA ALA A 496 8.96 22.24 3.39
C ALA A 496 10.06 22.82 2.48
N SER A 497 9.89 24.05 1.97
CA SER A 497 10.96 24.76 1.25
C SER A 497 12.02 25.37 2.18
N ASN A 498 11.81 25.33 3.49
CA ASN A 498 12.80 25.73 4.49
C ASN A 498 13.82 24.60 4.69
N LEU A 499 15.08 25.00 4.90
CA LEU A 499 16.18 24.06 5.20
C LEU A 499 15.88 23.31 6.50
N GLU A 500 15.56 22.03 6.38
CA GLU A 500 15.39 21.11 7.50
C GLU A 500 16.71 20.38 7.76
N ILE A 501 17.02 20.11 9.02
CA ILE A 501 18.19 19.29 9.39
C ILE A 501 17.82 17.83 9.14
N HIS A 502 18.52 17.21 8.19
CA HIS A 502 18.37 15.79 7.87
C HIS A 502 19.66 15.05 8.14
N ASN A 503 19.54 13.80 8.57
CA ASN A 503 20.63 12.86 8.47
C ASN A 503 20.76 12.43 7.00
N GLU A 504 21.35 13.30 6.17
CA GLU A 504 21.75 12.94 4.82
C GLU A 504 23.06 12.14 4.89
N GLY A 505 22.97 10.87 4.52
CA GLY A 505 24.15 10.02 4.34
C GLY A 505 24.68 10.13 2.90
#